data_7c01e9eb55d25f2ce9dedbe6176928ac
#
_entry.id   7c01e9eb55d25f2ce9dedbe6176928ac
#
_cell.length_a   1.000
_cell.length_b   1.000
_cell.length_c   1.000
_cell.angle_alpha   90.00
_cell.angle_beta   90.00
_cell.angle_gamma   90.00
#
_symmetry.space_group_name_H-M   'P 1'
#
loop_
_entity.id
_entity.type
_entity.pdbx_description
1 polymer ?
#
loop_
_entity_poly.entity_id
_entity_poly.type
_entity_poly.pdbx_seq_one_letter_code
_entity_poly.pdbx_strand_id
1 'polypeptide(L)'
;MILLCGGLKGGVGKTTTAVHLAVYLSKILGKDTLLVDADDQESSSEWMTWRAEKEDKLAGRLTFCRLAGRSVRDEVLKLKEKYEMIVIDAGAGMRDSQKFAMLVADVMLVPFPASGLDVWTLNRVEKVLEEAQIYNPALRAYSFLMRAFPQGGENAEAAEALRESKVLNYIDTPVINRKCFAQAVTEGLTVFEVLPPNPKAVAEIEAVFQTAMKGGI
;
A
#
# COMPACT_ATOMS: atom_id res chain seq x y z
N MET A 1 -14.13 4.37 -1.37
CA MET A 1 -12.78 4.79 -1.82
C MET A 1 -11.94 3.57 -2.16
N ILE A 2 -11.20 3.62 -3.27
CA ILE A 2 -10.32 2.53 -3.74
C ILE A 2 -8.88 2.98 -3.60
N LEU A 3 -8.09 2.23 -2.81
CA LEU A 3 -6.67 2.50 -2.55
C LEU A 3 -5.82 1.36 -3.12
N LEU A 4 -4.82 1.71 -3.92
CA LEU A 4 -3.90 0.78 -4.56
C LEU A 4 -2.53 0.87 -3.89
N CYS A 5 -1.98 -0.25 -3.42
CA CYS A 5 -0.59 -0.38 -3.02
C CYS A 5 0.18 -1.04 -4.17
N GLY A 6 1.01 -0.27 -4.86
CA GLY A 6 1.67 -0.73 -6.09
C GLY A 6 3.07 -0.17 -6.27
N GLY A 7 3.74 -0.58 -7.36
CA GLY A 7 5.08 -0.11 -7.71
C GLY A 7 5.85 -1.13 -8.54
N LEU A 8 7.01 -0.72 -9.07
CA LEU A 8 7.81 -1.52 -9.99
C LEU A 8 8.65 -2.59 -9.30
N LYS A 9 9.31 -2.23 -8.20
CA LYS A 9 10.26 -3.13 -7.51
C LYS A 9 9.57 -4.16 -6.61
N GLY A 10 10.10 -5.38 -6.58
CA GLY A 10 9.77 -6.38 -5.58
C GLY A 10 10.42 -6.07 -4.23
N GLY A 11 9.84 -6.56 -3.12
CA GLY A 11 10.43 -6.47 -1.79
C GLY A 11 10.45 -5.09 -1.12
N VAL A 12 9.83 -4.07 -1.73
CA VAL A 12 9.81 -2.69 -1.20
C VAL A 12 8.75 -2.44 -0.12
N GLY A 13 7.91 -3.44 0.19
CA GLY A 13 6.90 -3.33 1.25
C GLY A 13 5.48 -3.02 0.76
N LYS A 14 5.13 -3.30 -0.50
CA LYS A 14 3.76 -3.11 -1.04
C LYS A 14 2.72 -3.89 -0.25
N THR A 15 2.88 -5.21 -0.15
CA THR A 15 1.99 -6.07 0.63
C THR A 15 1.96 -5.67 2.11
N THR A 16 3.14 -5.37 2.70
CA THR A 16 3.20 -4.83 4.07
C THR A 16 2.34 -3.57 4.21
N THR A 17 2.43 -2.65 3.27
CA THR A 17 1.62 -1.42 3.25
C THR A 17 0.14 -1.76 3.09
N ALA A 18 -0.21 -2.65 2.17
CA ALA A 18 -1.60 -3.02 1.88
C ALA A 18 -2.31 -3.66 3.08
N VAL A 19 -1.68 -4.65 3.74
CA VAL A 19 -2.29 -5.33 4.89
C VAL A 19 -2.39 -4.39 6.10
N HIS A 20 -1.39 -3.51 6.32
CA HIS A 20 -1.45 -2.51 7.38
C HIS A 20 -2.54 -1.47 7.11
N LEU A 21 -2.69 -1.02 5.87
CA LEU A 21 -3.75 -0.11 5.48
C LEU A 21 -5.13 -0.74 5.66
N ALA A 22 -5.31 -1.98 5.22
CA ALA A 22 -6.58 -2.71 5.37
C ALA A 22 -7.00 -2.86 6.84
N VAL A 23 -6.05 -3.20 7.73
CA VAL A 23 -6.31 -3.27 9.18
C VAL A 23 -6.55 -1.88 9.78
N TYR A 24 -5.79 -0.87 9.38
CA TYR A 24 -6.01 0.50 9.82
C TYR A 24 -7.44 0.97 9.50
N LEU A 25 -7.88 0.75 8.28
CA LEU A 25 -9.24 1.13 7.85
C LEU A 25 -10.31 0.34 8.58
N SER A 26 -10.18 -0.99 8.65
CA SER A 26 -11.21 -1.86 9.20
C SER A 26 -11.28 -1.83 10.73
N LYS A 27 -10.13 -1.85 11.41
CA LYS A 27 -10.06 -1.97 12.87
C LYS A 27 -9.95 -0.63 13.58
N ILE A 28 -9.10 0.27 13.07
CA ILE A 28 -8.86 1.57 13.73
C ILE A 28 -9.94 2.58 13.35
N LEU A 29 -10.29 2.65 12.05
CA LEU A 29 -11.32 3.57 11.58
C LEU A 29 -12.72 2.96 11.52
N GLY A 30 -12.88 1.66 11.79
CA GLY A 30 -14.18 0.97 11.83
C GLY A 30 -14.90 0.89 10.48
N LYS A 31 -14.15 1.00 9.36
CA LYS A 31 -14.70 0.99 8.00
C LYS A 31 -14.92 -0.43 7.48
N ASP A 32 -16.02 -0.63 6.74
CA ASP A 32 -16.24 -1.87 6.02
C ASP A 32 -15.25 -1.95 4.84
N THR A 33 -14.25 -2.84 4.97
CA THR A 33 -13.05 -2.84 4.14
C THR A 33 -12.88 -4.16 3.41
N LEU A 34 -12.62 -4.09 2.10
CA LEU A 34 -12.22 -5.21 1.27
C LEU A 34 -10.72 -5.11 0.96
N LEU A 35 -9.97 -6.17 1.25
CA LEU A 35 -8.60 -6.37 0.76
C LEU A 35 -8.64 -7.27 -0.49
N VAL A 36 -8.10 -6.76 -1.58
CA VAL A 36 -7.99 -7.49 -2.86
C VAL A 36 -6.53 -7.86 -3.09
N ASP A 37 -6.25 -9.16 -3.18
CA ASP A 37 -4.94 -9.65 -3.66
C ASP A 37 -4.98 -9.69 -5.19
N ALA A 38 -4.15 -8.84 -5.80
CA ALA A 38 -3.98 -8.76 -7.26
C ALA A 38 -2.54 -9.10 -7.68
N ASP A 39 -1.75 -9.71 -6.76
CA ASP A 39 -0.39 -10.19 -7.02
C ASP A 39 -0.38 -11.69 -7.36
N ASP A 40 0.34 -12.07 -8.41
CA ASP A 40 0.56 -13.48 -8.76
C ASP A 40 1.37 -14.24 -7.70
N GLN A 41 2.09 -13.53 -6.81
CA GLN A 41 2.84 -14.11 -5.69
C GLN A 41 1.97 -14.41 -4.46
N GLU A 42 0.71 -13.98 -4.45
CA GLU A 42 -0.30 -14.31 -3.43
C GLU A 42 0.10 -13.95 -1.98
N SER A 43 0.97 -12.94 -1.80
CA SER A 43 1.52 -12.63 -0.48
C SER A 43 0.48 -12.14 0.54
N SER A 44 -0.52 -11.39 0.11
CA SER A 44 -1.63 -11.00 0.99
C SER A 44 -2.63 -12.14 1.21
N SER A 45 -2.71 -13.10 0.29
CA SER A 45 -3.46 -14.35 0.48
C SER A 45 -2.86 -15.23 1.58
N GLU A 46 -1.54 -15.39 1.58
CA GLU A 46 -0.82 -16.10 2.65
C GLU A 46 -1.04 -15.41 4.00
N TRP A 47 -0.90 -14.09 4.03
CA TRP A 47 -1.14 -13.29 5.25
C TRP A 47 -2.56 -13.50 5.78
N MET A 48 -3.57 -13.51 4.91
CA MET A 48 -4.97 -13.78 5.30
C MET A 48 -5.17 -15.19 5.84
N THR A 49 -4.45 -16.19 5.31
CA THR A 49 -4.49 -17.56 5.83
C THR A 49 -4.00 -17.61 7.29
N TRP A 50 -2.85 -16.99 7.58
CA TRP A 50 -2.33 -16.92 8.97
C TRP A 50 -3.22 -16.08 9.88
N ARG A 51 -3.87 -15.04 9.32
CA ARG A 51 -4.83 -14.21 10.07
C ARG A 51 -6.07 -14.99 10.47
N ALA A 52 -6.62 -15.82 9.58
CA ALA A 52 -7.82 -16.61 9.85
C ALA A 52 -7.65 -17.56 11.05
N GLU A 53 -6.44 -18.06 11.31
CA GLU A 53 -6.14 -18.87 12.50
C GLU A 53 -6.29 -18.11 13.83
N LYS A 54 -6.38 -16.78 13.77
CA LYS A 54 -6.46 -15.87 14.93
C LYS A 54 -7.76 -15.07 14.97
N GLU A 55 -8.69 -15.33 14.06
CA GLU A 55 -9.87 -14.48 13.78
C GLU A 55 -10.74 -14.20 15.01
N ASP A 56 -10.91 -15.16 15.93
CA ASP A 56 -11.64 -14.99 17.18
C ASP A 56 -11.11 -13.88 18.09
N LYS A 57 -9.88 -13.39 17.84
CA LYS A 57 -9.21 -12.37 18.65
C LYS A 57 -9.06 -11.04 17.94
N LEU A 58 -9.40 -10.98 16.65
CA LEU A 58 -9.16 -9.83 15.79
C LEU A 58 -10.47 -9.14 15.44
N ALA A 59 -10.76 -8.03 16.10
CA ALA A 59 -11.90 -7.18 15.74
C ALA A 59 -11.65 -6.47 14.40
N GLY A 60 -12.71 -6.22 13.63
CA GLY A 60 -12.68 -5.45 12.39
C GLY A 60 -13.59 -6.03 11.32
N ARG A 61 -13.95 -5.19 10.35
CA ARG A 61 -14.78 -5.56 9.19
C ARG A 61 -13.88 -5.70 7.96
N LEU A 62 -13.01 -6.71 7.96
CA LEU A 62 -12.09 -6.98 6.86
C LEU A 62 -12.56 -8.21 6.08
N THR A 63 -12.92 -7.98 4.83
CA THR A 63 -13.21 -9.04 3.85
C THR A 63 -12.02 -9.16 2.90
N PHE A 64 -11.86 -10.35 2.31
CA PHE A 64 -10.76 -10.64 1.42
C PHE A 64 -11.24 -11.34 0.14
N CYS A 65 -10.63 -11.00 -1.00
CA CYS A 65 -10.77 -11.77 -2.24
C CYS A 65 -9.50 -11.70 -3.10
N ARG A 66 -9.39 -12.62 -4.06
CA ARG A 66 -8.36 -12.57 -5.11
C ARG A 66 -8.97 -12.19 -6.44
N LEU A 67 -8.28 -11.30 -7.16
CA LEU A 67 -8.63 -10.90 -8.52
C LEU A 67 -7.34 -10.80 -9.35
N ALA A 68 -7.42 -11.09 -10.66
CA ALA A 68 -6.26 -11.04 -11.53
C ALA A 68 -6.58 -10.41 -12.88
N GLY A 69 -5.59 -9.76 -13.49
CA GLY A 69 -5.74 -9.15 -14.80
C GLY A 69 -6.92 -8.18 -14.86
N ARG A 70 -7.71 -8.26 -15.93
CA ARG A 70 -8.86 -7.37 -16.16
C ARG A 70 -9.95 -7.48 -15.08
N SER A 71 -10.10 -8.64 -14.44
CA SER A 71 -11.12 -8.80 -13.40
C SER A 71 -10.92 -7.87 -12.21
N VAL A 72 -9.68 -7.40 -11.96
CA VAL A 72 -9.41 -6.39 -10.93
C VAL A 72 -10.27 -5.14 -11.18
N ARG A 73 -10.29 -4.61 -12.39
CA ARG A 73 -11.12 -3.45 -12.73
C ARG A 73 -12.61 -3.78 -12.67
N ASP A 74 -13.01 -4.84 -13.37
CA ASP A 74 -14.43 -5.11 -13.63
C ASP A 74 -15.18 -5.52 -12.35
N GLU A 75 -14.53 -6.26 -11.44
CA GLU A 75 -15.14 -6.67 -10.17
C GLU A 75 -15.02 -5.59 -9.09
N VAL A 76 -13.89 -4.87 -9.00
CA VAL A 76 -13.73 -3.78 -8.02
C VAL A 76 -14.78 -2.69 -8.22
N LEU A 77 -15.15 -2.37 -9.47
CA LEU A 77 -16.23 -1.41 -9.75
C LEU A 77 -17.60 -1.87 -9.21
N LYS A 78 -17.90 -3.16 -9.22
CA LYS A 78 -19.13 -3.71 -8.63
C LYS A 78 -19.05 -3.76 -7.10
N LEU A 79 -17.89 -4.10 -6.57
CA LEU A 79 -17.63 -4.22 -5.13
C LEU A 79 -17.58 -2.85 -4.43
N LYS A 80 -17.26 -1.78 -5.17
CA LYS A 80 -17.27 -0.40 -4.67
C LYS A 80 -18.62 0.02 -4.07
N GLU A 81 -19.72 -0.56 -4.52
CA GLU A 81 -21.05 -0.28 -3.99
C GLU A 81 -21.34 -1.00 -2.67
N LYS A 82 -20.56 -2.03 -2.34
CA LYS A 82 -20.76 -2.89 -1.16
C LYS A 82 -19.82 -2.55 0.00
N TYR A 83 -18.64 -2.02 -0.29
CA TYR A 83 -17.62 -1.72 0.70
C TYR A 83 -17.31 -0.23 0.76
N GLU A 84 -17.15 0.30 1.97
CA GLU A 84 -16.74 1.70 2.15
C GLU A 84 -15.32 1.94 1.63
N MET A 85 -14.44 0.95 1.84
CA MET A 85 -13.02 1.01 1.49
C MET A 85 -12.58 -0.26 0.75
N ILE A 86 -11.83 -0.10 -0.31
CA ILE A 86 -11.20 -1.23 -1.03
C ILE A 86 -9.71 -0.96 -1.09
N VAL A 87 -8.91 -1.91 -0.58
CA VAL A 87 -7.44 -1.88 -0.66
C VAL A 87 -7.01 -2.95 -1.66
N ILE A 88 -6.24 -2.57 -2.68
CA ILE A 88 -5.71 -3.48 -3.68
C ILE A 88 -4.21 -3.64 -3.44
N ASP A 89 -3.77 -4.86 -3.16
CA ASP A 89 -2.36 -5.24 -3.12
C ASP A 89 -1.94 -5.70 -4.51
N ALA A 90 -1.08 -4.93 -5.18
CA ALA A 90 -0.62 -5.24 -6.52
C ALA A 90 0.83 -5.72 -6.53
N GLY A 91 1.07 -6.72 -7.34
CA GLY A 91 2.39 -7.30 -7.56
C GLY A 91 3.42 -6.32 -8.10
N ALA A 92 4.67 -6.76 -8.11
CA ALA A 92 5.76 -6.01 -8.72
C ALA A 92 5.71 -6.05 -10.26
N GLY A 93 6.31 -5.05 -10.91
CA GLY A 93 6.60 -5.09 -12.34
C GLY A 93 5.53 -4.51 -13.26
N MET A 94 4.59 -3.74 -12.76
CA MET A 94 3.53 -3.11 -13.58
C MET A 94 2.79 -4.12 -14.48
N ARG A 95 2.44 -5.26 -13.92
CA ARG A 95 1.66 -6.31 -14.61
C ARG A 95 0.24 -5.82 -14.89
N ASP A 96 -0.49 -6.57 -15.69
CA ASP A 96 -1.84 -6.20 -16.11
C ASP A 96 -2.79 -5.93 -14.94
N SER A 97 -2.73 -6.74 -13.87
CA SER A 97 -3.53 -6.50 -12.66
C SER A 97 -3.32 -5.09 -12.08
N GLN A 98 -2.05 -4.63 -11.97
CA GLN A 98 -1.75 -3.29 -11.44
C GLN A 98 -2.22 -2.20 -12.41
N LYS A 99 -2.05 -2.39 -13.73
CA LYS A 99 -2.55 -1.44 -14.73
C LYS A 99 -4.07 -1.28 -14.64
N PHE A 100 -4.80 -2.40 -14.56
CA PHE A 100 -6.26 -2.38 -14.41
C PHE A 100 -6.70 -1.79 -13.07
N ALA A 101 -5.93 -2.01 -11.98
CA ALA A 101 -6.20 -1.38 -10.70
C ALA A 101 -6.05 0.15 -10.75
N MET A 102 -5.04 0.68 -11.44
CA MET A 102 -4.85 2.12 -11.61
C MET A 102 -6.02 2.81 -12.32
N LEU A 103 -6.74 2.10 -13.21
CA LEU A 103 -7.90 2.66 -13.92
C LEU A 103 -9.12 2.92 -13.02
N VAL A 104 -9.14 2.34 -11.81
CA VAL A 104 -10.28 2.46 -10.88
C VAL A 104 -9.89 2.98 -9.50
N ALA A 105 -8.60 3.07 -9.20
CA ALA A 105 -8.12 3.57 -7.92
C ALA A 105 -8.33 5.08 -7.77
N ASP A 106 -8.73 5.53 -6.59
CA ASP A 106 -8.78 6.93 -6.20
C ASP A 106 -7.40 7.42 -5.75
N VAL A 107 -6.67 6.53 -5.05
CA VAL A 107 -5.34 6.80 -4.48
C VAL A 107 -4.41 5.62 -4.76
N MET A 108 -3.17 5.91 -5.16
CA MET A 108 -2.10 4.92 -5.23
C MET A 108 -0.99 5.26 -4.25
N LEU A 109 -0.61 4.30 -3.41
CA LEU A 109 0.54 4.35 -2.51
C LEU A 109 1.71 3.59 -3.14
N VAL A 110 2.82 4.28 -3.33
CA VAL A 110 4.04 3.74 -3.95
C VAL A 110 5.18 3.78 -2.92
N PRO A 111 5.43 2.69 -2.21
CA PRO A 111 6.57 2.61 -1.30
C PRO A 111 7.89 2.52 -2.08
N PHE A 112 8.87 3.32 -1.68
CA PHE A 112 10.23 3.26 -2.18
C PHE A 112 11.20 2.93 -1.06
N PRO A 113 12.22 2.07 -1.29
CA PRO A 113 13.29 1.88 -0.33
C PRO A 113 14.22 3.08 -0.39
N ALA A 114 14.82 3.45 0.74
CA ALA A 114 15.86 4.48 0.75
C ALA A 114 17.12 4.01 0.02
N SER A 115 17.46 2.71 0.11
CA SER A 115 18.57 2.12 -0.63
C SER A 115 18.17 1.74 -2.05
N GLY A 116 18.96 2.15 -3.04
CA GLY A 116 18.77 1.76 -4.43
C GLY A 116 17.51 2.38 -5.06
N LEU A 117 17.09 3.55 -4.61
CA LEU A 117 16.26 4.43 -5.40
C LEU A 117 17.16 4.98 -6.52
N ASP A 118 16.93 4.49 -7.72
CA ASP A 118 17.59 5.00 -8.91
C ASP A 118 16.61 5.83 -9.75
N VAL A 119 17.14 6.84 -10.41
CA VAL A 119 16.37 7.76 -11.26
C VAL A 119 15.61 7.01 -12.35
N TRP A 120 16.15 5.89 -12.85
CA TRP A 120 15.49 5.07 -13.87
C TRP A 120 14.20 4.41 -13.34
N THR A 121 14.25 3.91 -12.10
CA THR A 121 13.05 3.32 -11.47
C THR A 121 11.99 4.38 -11.25
N LEU A 122 12.35 5.56 -10.77
CA LEU A 122 11.43 6.68 -10.58
C LEU A 122 10.78 7.10 -11.90
N ASN A 123 11.58 7.39 -12.93
CA ASN A 123 11.08 7.80 -14.25
C ASN A 123 10.15 6.76 -14.87
N ARG A 124 10.40 5.46 -14.65
CA ARG A 124 9.50 4.40 -15.14
C ARG A 124 8.17 4.38 -14.41
N VAL A 125 8.17 4.62 -13.08
CA VAL A 125 6.94 4.73 -12.30
C VAL A 125 6.14 5.94 -12.77
N GLU A 126 6.78 7.09 -12.93
CA GLU A 126 6.14 8.32 -13.40
C GLU A 126 5.48 8.14 -14.76
N LYS A 127 6.22 7.59 -15.72
CA LYS A 127 5.68 7.33 -17.06
C LYS A 127 4.41 6.47 -17.04
N VAL A 128 4.41 5.40 -16.25
CA VAL A 128 3.22 4.52 -16.15
C VAL A 128 2.07 5.22 -15.44
N LEU A 129 2.35 6.07 -14.46
CA LEU A 129 1.33 6.88 -13.80
C LEU A 129 0.73 7.93 -14.74
N GLU A 130 1.55 8.63 -15.52
CA GLU A 130 1.09 9.57 -16.55
C GLU A 130 0.17 8.87 -17.55
N GLU A 131 0.58 7.69 -18.05
CA GLU A 131 -0.26 6.89 -18.95
C GLU A 131 -1.60 6.49 -18.27
N ALA A 132 -1.57 6.09 -17.01
CA ALA A 132 -2.79 5.73 -16.28
C ALA A 132 -3.71 6.92 -16.03
N GLN A 133 -3.15 8.10 -15.74
CA GLN A 133 -3.89 9.32 -15.50
C GLN A 133 -4.58 9.88 -16.75
N ILE A 134 -4.16 9.49 -17.96
CA ILE A 134 -4.91 9.79 -19.20
C ILE A 134 -6.31 9.14 -19.14
N TYR A 135 -6.41 7.92 -18.59
CA TYR A 135 -7.66 7.15 -18.50
C TYR A 135 -8.38 7.33 -17.16
N ASN A 136 -7.66 7.67 -16.10
CA ASN A 136 -8.18 7.94 -14.77
C ASN A 136 -7.58 9.24 -14.22
N PRO A 137 -8.05 10.41 -14.66
CA PRO A 137 -7.51 11.70 -14.21
C PRO A 137 -7.69 11.99 -12.72
N ALA A 138 -8.57 11.23 -12.04
CA ALA A 138 -8.79 11.36 -10.61
C ALA A 138 -7.75 10.60 -9.76
N LEU A 139 -6.94 9.74 -10.38
CA LEU A 139 -5.91 8.98 -9.67
C LEU A 139 -4.85 9.90 -9.08
N ARG A 140 -4.73 9.90 -7.75
CA ARG A 140 -3.68 10.59 -7.02
C ARG A 140 -2.64 9.59 -6.54
N ALA A 141 -1.40 9.81 -6.89
CA ALA A 141 -0.30 8.93 -6.52
C ALA A 141 0.56 9.59 -5.43
N TYR A 142 0.86 8.82 -4.40
CA TYR A 142 1.70 9.24 -3.28
C TYR A 142 2.90 8.31 -3.16
N SER A 143 4.08 8.89 -3.00
CA SER A 143 5.30 8.17 -2.69
C SER A 143 5.72 8.41 -1.25
N PHE A 144 6.38 7.44 -0.65
CA PHE A 144 6.99 7.56 0.66
C PHE A 144 8.16 6.59 0.80
N LEU A 145 9.08 6.88 1.72
CA LEU A 145 10.18 5.97 2.02
C LEU A 145 9.70 4.85 2.94
N MET A 146 9.77 3.62 2.46
CA MET A 146 9.50 2.40 3.21
C MET A 146 10.80 1.65 3.44
N ARG A 147 10.97 1.09 4.64
CA ARG A 147 12.23 0.44 5.08
C ARG A 147 13.41 1.42 5.09
N ALA A 148 13.14 2.66 5.48
CA ALA A 148 14.13 3.71 5.59
C ALA A 148 15.19 3.36 6.67
N PHE A 149 16.37 3.93 6.57
CA PHE A 149 17.42 3.73 7.54
C PHE A 149 17.17 4.54 8.82
N PRO A 150 17.52 4.01 10.01
CA PRO A 150 17.41 4.78 11.24
C PRO A 150 18.34 6.00 11.28
N GLN A 151 19.46 5.93 10.55
CA GLN A 151 20.52 6.95 10.46
C GLN A 151 21.16 6.90 9.08
N GLY A 152 21.82 7.98 8.67
CA GLY A 152 22.53 8.06 7.39
C GLY A 152 21.94 9.10 6.44
N GLY A 153 22.66 9.42 5.38
CA GLY A 153 22.29 10.42 4.37
C GLY A 153 21.35 9.87 3.28
N GLU A 154 21.29 8.55 3.12
CA GLU A 154 20.57 7.91 2.02
C GLU A 154 19.07 8.22 2.00
N ASN A 155 18.46 8.38 3.21
CA ASN A 155 17.06 8.80 3.29
C ASN A 155 16.85 10.20 2.71
N ALA A 156 17.79 11.13 2.98
CA ALA A 156 17.69 12.50 2.49
C ALA A 156 17.82 12.57 0.97
N GLU A 157 18.79 11.86 0.41
CA GLU A 157 19.01 11.77 -1.04
C GLU A 157 17.79 11.18 -1.75
N ALA A 158 17.25 10.08 -1.23
CA ALA A 158 16.05 9.45 -1.79
C ALA A 158 14.81 10.36 -1.66
N ALA A 159 14.67 11.05 -0.53
CA ALA A 159 13.56 11.99 -0.32
C ALA A 159 13.64 13.19 -1.27
N GLU A 160 14.84 13.71 -1.54
CA GLU A 160 15.05 14.80 -2.49
C GLU A 160 14.62 14.38 -3.91
N ALA A 161 15.06 13.23 -4.38
CA ALA A 161 14.65 12.70 -5.68
C ALA A 161 13.12 12.51 -5.79
N LEU A 162 12.46 12.04 -4.71
CA LEU A 162 11.00 11.88 -4.70
C LEU A 162 10.25 13.21 -4.66
N ARG A 163 10.80 14.26 -4.03
CA ARG A 163 10.21 15.62 -4.01
C ARG A 163 10.28 16.31 -5.38
N GLU A 164 11.24 15.95 -6.22
CA GLU A 164 11.36 16.50 -7.58
C GLU A 164 10.30 15.93 -8.54
N SER A 165 9.64 14.84 -8.18
CA SER A 165 8.57 14.25 -8.98
C SER A 165 7.41 15.20 -9.18
N LYS A 166 6.91 15.28 -10.43
CA LYS A 166 5.72 16.05 -10.77
C LYS A 166 4.43 15.24 -10.73
N VAL A 167 4.56 13.93 -10.65
CA VAL A 167 3.45 12.96 -10.75
C VAL A 167 3.15 12.32 -9.40
N LEU A 168 4.20 12.15 -8.58
CA LEU A 168 4.11 11.56 -7.24
C LEU A 168 4.12 12.64 -6.17
N ASN A 169 3.12 12.65 -5.32
CA ASN A 169 3.10 13.50 -4.14
C ASN A 169 3.93 12.82 -3.04
N TYR A 170 5.10 13.35 -2.74
CA TYR A 170 5.94 12.77 -1.69
C TYR A 170 5.39 13.03 -0.29
N ILE A 171 5.21 11.97 0.49
CA ILE A 171 4.86 12.02 1.91
C ILE A 171 6.15 12.01 2.71
N ASP A 172 6.49 13.14 3.33
CA ASP A 172 7.72 13.32 4.10
C ASP A 172 7.60 12.69 5.51
N THR A 173 7.30 11.39 5.51
CA THR A 173 7.23 10.56 6.71
C THR A 173 7.86 9.21 6.37
N PRO A 174 9.17 9.04 6.61
CA PRO A 174 9.83 7.77 6.36
C PRO A 174 9.39 6.70 7.35
N VAL A 175 9.00 5.54 6.83
CA VAL A 175 8.73 4.35 7.63
C VAL A 175 10.04 3.58 7.80
N ILE A 176 10.58 3.62 9.02
CA ILE A 176 11.89 3.04 9.33
C ILE A 176 11.85 1.51 9.25
N ASN A 177 12.94 0.91 8.77
CA ASN A 177 13.10 -0.54 8.71
C ASN A 177 13.20 -1.14 10.12
N ARG A 178 12.09 -1.65 10.65
CA ARG A 178 12.00 -2.31 11.95
C ARG A 178 11.56 -3.75 11.82
N LYS A 179 12.14 -4.63 12.62
CA LYS A 179 11.79 -6.06 12.68
C LYS A 179 10.30 -6.29 12.96
N CYS A 180 9.65 -5.40 13.74
CA CYS A 180 8.24 -5.55 14.11
C CYS A 180 7.29 -5.60 12.90
N PHE A 181 7.60 -4.92 11.79
CA PHE A 181 6.78 -5.02 10.57
C PHE A 181 6.80 -6.44 9.98
N ALA A 182 8.01 -7.01 9.80
CA ALA A 182 8.15 -8.35 9.26
C ALA A 182 7.55 -9.40 10.21
N GLN A 183 7.84 -9.32 11.51
CA GLN A 183 7.30 -10.22 12.52
C GLN A 183 5.76 -10.18 12.56
N ALA A 184 5.17 -8.99 12.55
CA ALA A 184 3.72 -8.86 12.52
C ALA A 184 3.11 -9.54 11.28
N VAL A 185 3.65 -9.26 10.09
CA VAL A 185 3.13 -9.81 8.84
C VAL A 185 3.23 -11.33 8.79
N THR A 186 4.35 -11.93 9.23
CA THR A 186 4.52 -13.40 9.28
C THR A 186 3.59 -14.08 10.29
N GLU A 187 2.97 -13.32 11.16
CA GLU A 187 1.98 -13.82 12.12
C GLU A 187 0.53 -13.52 11.74
N GLY A 188 0.26 -13.03 10.52
CA GLY A 188 -1.08 -12.60 10.10
C GLY A 188 -1.57 -11.34 10.83
N LEU A 189 -0.66 -10.58 11.44
CA LEU A 189 -0.92 -9.37 12.20
C LEU A 189 -0.35 -8.12 11.49
N THR A 190 -0.60 -6.98 12.10
CA THR A 190 0.00 -5.69 11.75
C THR A 190 0.60 -5.04 12.99
N VAL A 191 1.38 -3.98 12.83
CA VAL A 191 1.95 -3.23 13.98
C VAL A 191 0.88 -2.59 14.86
N PHE A 192 -0.35 -2.46 14.39
CA PHE A 192 -1.50 -2.00 15.17
C PHE A 192 -2.03 -3.06 16.17
N GLU A 193 -1.60 -4.32 16.02
CA GLU A 193 -2.18 -5.48 16.73
C GLU A 193 -1.15 -6.23 17.60
N VAL A 194 0.14 -6.03 17.34
CA VAL A 194 1.23 -6.67 18.09
C VAL A 194 1.34 -6.09 19.50
N LEU A 195 1.55 -6.96 20.49
CA LEU A 195 1.76 -6.58 21.89
C LEU A 195 3.13 -7.06 22.39
N PRO A 196 3.94 -6.21 23.04
CA PRO A 196 3.71 -4.78 23.24
C PRO A 196 3.81 -4.00 21.93
N PRO A 197 3.04 -2.93 21.74
CA PRO A 197 3.08 -2.14 20.51
C PRO A 197 4.42 -1.41 20.37
N ASN A 198 4.84 -1.16 19.13
CA ASN A 198 5.93 -0.24 18.83
C ASN A 198 5.34 1.14 18.44
N PRO A 199 5.31 2.13 19.35
CA PRO A 199 4.62 3.40 19.09
C PRO A 199 5.18 4.18 17.90
N LYS A 200 6.50 4.07 17.65
CA LYS A 200 7.13 4.74 16.51
C LYS A 200 6.72 4.11 15.18
N ALA A 201 6.71 2.78 15.11
CA ALA A 201 6.27 2.07 13.91
C ALA A 201 4.79 2.38 13.58
N VAL A 202 3.94 2.38 14.61
CA VAL A 202 2.51 2.73 14.48
C VAL A 202 2.36 4.16 13.97
N ALA A 203 2.99 5.14 14.62
CA ALA A 203 2.87 6.56 14.27
C ALA A 203 3.36 6.86 12.84
N GLU A 204 4.48 6.25 12.42
CA GLU A 204 5.05 6.46 11.08
C GLU A 204 4.12 5.95 9.99
N ILE A 205 3.64 4.71 10.09
CA ILE A 205 2.78 4.13 9.04
C ILE A 205 1.39 4.78 9.04
N GLU A 206 0.86 5.11 10.19
CA GLU A 206 -0.41 5.83 10.33
C GLU A 206 -0.36 7.21 9.68
N ALA A 207 0.71 7.97 9.89
CA ALA A 207 0.88 9.29 9.30
C ALA A 207 0.92 9.24 7.76
N VAL A 208 1.53 8.19 7.18
CA VAL A 208 1.48 7.94 5.73
C VAL A 208 0.03 7.76 5.28
N PHE A 209 -0.75 6.92 5.95
CA PHE A 209 -2.14 6.65 5.58
C PHE A 209 -3.03 7.88 5.70
N GLN A 210 -2.92 8.59 6.83
CA GLN A 210 -3.67 9.82 7.06
C GLN A 210 -3.38 10.87 5.99
N THR A 211 -2.12 11.04 5.60
CA THR A 211 -1.73 12.03 4.58
C THR A 211 -2.29 11.66 3.21
N ALA A 212 -2.18 10.39 2.81
CA ALA A 212 -2.69 9.93 1.52
C ALA A 212 -4.23 10.04 1.41
N MET A 213 -4.93 9.84 2.52
CA MET A 213 -6.39 9.92 2.55
C MET A 213 -6.94 11.34 2.65
N LYS A 214 -6.22 12.27 3.33
CA LYS A 214 -6.66 13.69 3.44
C LYS A 214 -6.80 14.40 2.09
N GLY A 215 -6.03 14.02 1.10
CA GLY A 215 -6.18 14.53 -0.25
C GLY A 215 -7.41 13.99 -1.00
N GLY A 216 -8.27 13.17 -0.38
CA GLY A 216 -9.39 12.47 -0.99
C GLY A 216 -10.75 12.61 -0.33
N ILE A 217 -10.83 13.41 0.71
CA ILE A 217 -12.08 13.78 1.39
C ILE A 217 -12.36 15.25 1.14
#